data_781c78e3d9b26c59f411336c554204b2
#
_entry.id   781c78e3d9b26c59f411336c554204b2
#
_cell.length_a   1.000
_cell.length_b   1.000
_cell.length_c   1.000
_cell.angle_alpha   90.00
_cell.angle_beta   90.00
_cell.angle_gamma   90.00
#
_symmetry.space_group_name_H-M   'P 1'
#
loop_
_entity.id
_entity.type
_entity.pdbx_description
1 polymer ?
#
loop_
_entity_poly.entity_id
_entity_poly.type
_entity_poly.pdbx_seq_one_letter_code
_entity_poly.pdbx_strand_id
1 'polypeptide(L)'
;GSDDIDIGNRGTTLDTDAYSLALYSTKLRENHIFTDALIGVSLLDIDQKRVTSYNTLKGSRDGQQIFGSFNFGKRIVNEDINLNPGIKLDLGYTRLKSFSEKSTAANSLADALFYEAQNIKSALVTIGILLDKTDTDRQEDEIINHHGRLEYIADLSSSSDAEFYYLNSQSTVYN
;
A
#
# COMPACT_ATOMS: atom_id res chain seq x y z
N GLY A 1 12.24 1.87 2.90
CA GLY A 1 12.00 1.01 1.75
C GLY A 1 12.19 1.77 0.46
N SER A 2 12.58 1.08 -0.57
CA SER A 2 12.73 1.61 -1.93
C SER A 2 12.01 0.69 -2.89
N ASP A 3 11.33 1.24 -3.88
CA ASP A 3 10.58 0.50 -4.90
C ASP A 3 10.77 1.20 -6.26
N ASP A 4 11.17 0.40 -7.28
CA ASP A 4 11.43 0.86 -8.63
C ASP A 4 10.43 0.20 -9.59
N ILE A 5 9.69 1.01 -10.34
CA ILE A 5 8.69 0.53 -11.29
C ILE A 5 9.04 1.00 -12.70
N ASP A 6 9.22 0.04 -13.61
CA ASP A 6 9.33 0.31 -15.04
C ASP A 6 7.95 0.33 -15.70
N ILE A 7 7.65 1.42 -16.42
CA ILE A 7 6.37 1.59 -17.11
C ILE A 7 6.55 1.47 -18.62
N GLY A 8 6.08 0.35 -19.18
CA GLY A 8 6.17 0.06 -20.60
C GLY A 8 7.61 -0.21 -21.07
N ASN A 9 7.86 -0.17 -22.39
CA ASN A 9 9.14 -0.55 -23.00
C ASN A 9 10.04 0.63 -23.39
N ARG A 10 9.70 1.87 -22.97
CA ARG A 10 10.39 3.09 -23.41
C ARG A 10 11.30 3.70 -22.35
N GLY A 11 11.48 3.04 -21.19
CA GLY A 11 12.34 3.51 -20.11
C GLY A 11 11.69 4.64 -19.29
N THR A 12 10.36 4.65 -19.18
CA THR A 12 9.62 5.44 -18.19
C THR A 12 9.73 4.72 -16.85
N THR A 13 10.19 5.41 -15.81
CA THR A 13 10.38 4.84 -14.47
C THR A 13 9.69 5.68 -13.41
N LEU A 14 9.33 5.02 -12.32
CA LEU A 14 8.86 5.63 -11.08
C LEU A 14 9.64 5.01 -9.93
N ASP A 15 10.45 5.82 -9.28
CA ASP A 15 11.30 5.41 -8.15
C ASP A 15 10.70 6.02 -6.87
N THR A 16 10.53 5.21 -5.83
CA THR A 16 9.92 5.66 -4.57
C THR A 16 10.76 5.24 -3.39
N ASP A 17 11.21 6.21 -2.61
CA ASP A 17 11.82 6.02 -1.31
C ASP A 17 10.84 6.34 -0.18
N ALA A 18 10.74 5.43 0.81
CA ALA A 18 9.85 5.59 1.96
C ALA A 18 10.60 5.40 3.27
N TYR A 19 10.45 6.38 4.17
CA TYR A 19 10.92 6.32 5.55
C TYR A 19 9.72 6.26 6.49
N SER A 20 9.57 5.16 7.22
CA SER A 20 8.39 4.90 8.05
C SER A 20 8.76 4.67 9.51
N LEU A 21 7.93 5.17 10.40
CA LEU A 21 7.93 4.83 11.82
C LEU A 21 6.56 4.29 12.18
N ALA A 22 6.52 3.13 12.85
CA ALA A 22 5.27 2.53 13.30
C ALA A 22 5.39 2.02 14.73
N LEU A 23 4.27 2.10 15.45
CA LEU A 23 4.05 1.51 16.76
C LEU A 23 3.01 0.41 16.61
N TYR A 24 3.23 -0.70 17.27
CA TYR A 24 2.26 -1.79 17.32
C TYR A 24 2.02 -2.26 18.74
N SER A 25 0.83 -2.80 18.99
CA SER A 25 0.43 -3.41 20.25
C SER A 25 -0.36 -4.67 19.98
N THR A 26 -0.08 -5.71 20.74
CA THR A 26 -0.80 -6.99 20.71
C THR A 26 -1.30 -7.29 22.11
N LYS A 27 -2.56 -7.73 22.21
CA LYS A 27 -3.17 -8.16 23.46
C LYS A 27 -3.94 -9.46 23.25
N LEU A 28 -3.56 -10.48 23.99
CA LEU A 28 -4.31 -11.73 24.12
C LEU A 28 -4.95 -11.78 25.51
N ARG A 29 -6.27 -12.04 25.58
CA ARG A 29 -7.01 -12.19 26.83
C ARG A 29 -7.15 -13.66 27.22
N GLU A 30 -7.45 -13.93 28.48
CA GLU A 30 -7.65 -15.31 29.00
C GLU A 30 -8.78 -16.08 28.28
N ASN A 31 -9.79 -15.37 27.78
CA ASN A 31 -10.87 -15.95 26.97
C ASN A 31 -10.50 -16.18 25.50
N HIS A 32 -9.20 -16.15 25.18
CA HIS A 32 -8.63 -16.34 23.85
C HIS A 32 -9.01 -15.27 22.81
N ILE A 33 -9.53 -14.12 23.24
CA ILE A 33 -9.74 -12.97 22.36
C ILE A 33 -8.40 -12.27 22.18
N PHE A 34 -8.01 -12.05 20.92
CA PHE A 34 -6.84 -11.25 20.59
C PHE A 34 -7.22 -9.91 19.96
N THR A 35 -6.39 -8.93 20.19
CA THR A 35 -6.52 -7.59 19.60
C THR A 35 -5.13 -7.10 19.24
N ASP A 36 -4.94 -6.74 17.97
CA ASP A 36 -3.71 -6.15 17.47
C ASP A 36 -4.02 -4.76 16.92
N ALA A 37 -3.16 -3.83 17.20
CA ALA A 37 -3.26 -2.47 16.70
C ALA A 37 -1.88 -2.00 16.20
N LEU A 38 -1.88 -1.30 15.08
CA LEU A 38 -0.70 -0.67 14.51
C LEU A 38 -1.08 0.73 14.07
N ILE A 39 -0.21 1.70 14.32
CA ILE A 39 -0.29 3.04 13.77
C ILE A 39 1.10 3.47 13.31
N GLY A 40 1.18 4.13 12.17
CA GLY A 40 2.44 4.58 11.60
C GLY A 40 2.31 5.83 10.77
N VAL A 41 3.47 6.43 10.52
CA VAL A 41 3.64 7.58 9.63
C VAL A 41 4.79 7.29 8.66
N SER A 42 4.69 7.82 7.45
CA SER A 42 5.74 7.71 6.43
C SER A 42 6.01 9.05 5.77
N LEU A 43 7.26 9.26 5.42
CA LEU A 43 7.70 10.29 4.48
C LEU A 43 8.04 9.58 3.17
N LEU A 44 7.53 10.11 2.07
CA LEU A 44 7.70 9.55 0.73
C LEU A 44 8.48 10.55 -0.12
N ASP A 45 9.44 10.04 -0.89
CA ASP A 45 10.13 10.77 -1.94
C ASP A 45 9.94 9.97 -3.24
N ILE A 46 9.37 10.62 -4.26
CA ILE A 46 8.95 9.98 -5.49
C ILE A 46 9.58 10.68 -6.67
N ASP A 47 10.47 9.98 -7.35
CA ASP A 47 11.11 10.43 -8.59
C ASP A 47 10.45 9.78 -9.80
N GLN A 48 10.05 10.60 -10.76
CA GLN A 48 9.44 10.16 -12.00
C GLN A 48 10.30 10.53 -13.19
N LYS A 49 10.51 9.58 -14.09
CA LYS A 49 11.09 9.80 -15.40
C LYS A 49 10.10 9.30 -16.46
N ARG A 50 9.63 10.20 -17.31
CA ARG A 50 8.71 9.88 -18.41
C ARG A 50 9.41 10.10 -19.75
N VAL A 51 9.42 9.06 -20.59
CA VAL A 51 10.03 9.09 -21.91
C VAL A 51 8.94 9.16 -22.98
N THR A 52 8.92 10.24 -23.74
CA THR A 52 8.06 10.44 -24.90
C THR A 52 8.84 10.17 -26.20
N SER A 53 8.19 10.22 -27.35
CA SER A 53 8.86 10.04 -28.65
C SER A 53 9.90 11.13 -28.97
N TYR A 54 9.82 12.27 -28.29
CA TYR A 54 10.63 13.46 -28.60
C TYR A 54 11.45 13.96 -27.42
N ASN A 55 11.11 13.50 -26.18
CA ASN A 55 11.69 14.13 -24.99
C ASN A 55 11.78 13.13 -23.82
N THR A 56 12.69 13.43 -22.90
CA THR A 56 12.73 12.81 -21.58
C THR A 56 12.40 13.86 -20.53
N LEU A 57 11.38 13.61 -19.75
CA LEU A 57 10.84 14.49 -18.73
C LEU A 57 11.10 13.87 -17.37
N LYS A 58 11.51 14.68 -16.42
CA LYS A 58 11.75 14.26 -15.03
C LYS A 58 10.99 15.16 -14.08
N GLY A 59 10.51 14.59 -13.01
CA GLY A 59 9.89 15.31 -11.92
C GLY A 59 10.03 14.56 -10.61
N SER A 60 9.98 15.26 -9.50
CA SER A 60 9.97 14.68 -8.17
C SER A 60 8.91 15.33 -7.32
N ARG A 61 8.35 14.55 -6.39
CA ARG A 61 7.40 15.05 -5.39
C ARG A 61 7.57 14.35 -4.05
N ASP A 62 7.40 15.10 -3.00
CA ASP A 62 7.31 14.55 -1.65
C ASP A 62 5.89 14.11 -1.33
N GLY A 63 5.78 13.14 -0.43
CA GLY A 63 4.54 12.71 0.16
C GLY A 63 4.64 12.49 1.66
N GLN A 64 3.49 12.47 2.30
CA GLN A 64 3.35 12.11 3.70
C GLN A 64 2.19 11.14 3.83
N GLN A 65 2.36 10.11 4.64
CA GLN A 65 1.33 9.12 4.88
C GLN A 65 1.15 8.90 6.38
N ILE A 66 -0.10 8.76 6.80
CA ILE A 66 -0.48 8.16 8.08
C ILE A 66 -1.27 6.89 7.77
N PHE A 67 -0.96 5.82 8.48
CA PHE A 67 -1.62 4.55 8.29
C PHE A 67 -1.86 3.85 9.62
N GLY A 68 -2.83 2.96 9.65
CA GLY A 68 -3.13 2.17 10.82
C GLY A 68 -3.85 0.88 10.46
N SER A 69 -3.69 -0.10 11.33
CA SER A 69 -4.35 -1.41 11.24
C SER A 69 -4.90 -1.80 12.61
N PHE A 70 -6.11 -2.33 12.62
CA PHE A 70 -6.72 -2.88 13.80
C PHE A 70 -7.26 -4.27 13.48
N ASN A 71 -6.82 -5.27 14.24
CA ASN A 71 -7.23 -6.65 14.09
C ASN A 71 -7.86 -7.15 15.39
N PHE A 72 -9.01 -7.78 15.27
CA PHE A 72 -9.75 -8.35 16.40
C PHE A 72 -10.23 -9.74 16.03
N GLY A 73 -10.02 -10.69 16.92
CA GLY A 73 -10.46 -12.05 16.68
C GLY A 73 -10.47 -12.91 17.94
N LYS A 74 -10.79 -14.17 17.73
CA LYS A 74 -10.83 -15.16 18.80
C LYS A 74 -10.09 -16.42 18.34
N ARG A 75 -9.20 -16.92 19.19
CA ARG A 75 -8.59 -18.24 19.00
C ARG A 75 -9.49 -19.30 19.60
N ILE A 76 -9.96 -20.23 18.78
CA ILE A 76 -10.74 -21.40 19.17
C ILE A 76 -9.80 -22.58 19.05
N VAL A 77 -9.45 -23.17 20.19
CA VAL A 77 -8.53 -24.31 20.27
C VAL A 77 -9.36 -25.56 20.52
N ASN A 78 -9.23 -26.51 19.63
CA ASN A 78 -9.73 -27.87 19.81
C ASN A 78 -8.55 -28.85 19.66
N GLU A 79 -8.63 -30.05 20.18
CA GLU A 79 -7.52 -30.99 20.35
C GLU A 79 -6.52 -31.04 19.18
N ASP A 80 -7.01 -31.01 17.94
CA ASP A 80 -6.16 -31.10 16.73
C ASP A 80 -6.25 -29.89 15.82
N ILE A 81 -7.19 -28.96 16.05
CA ILE A 81 -7.47 -27.86 15.14
C ILE A 81 -7.58 -26.55 15.89
N ASN A 82 -6.83 -25.55 15.42
CA ASN A 82 -6.94 -24.17 15.86
C ASN A 82 -7.69 -23.36 14.79
N LEU A 83 -8.79 -22.74 15.16
CA LEU A 83 -9.52 -21.81 14.30
C LEU A 83 -9.37 -20.39 14.85
N ASN A 84 -9.02 -19.45 13.98
CA ASN A 84 -8.84 -18.06 14.35
C ASN A 84 -9.74 -17.16 13.47
N PRO A 85 -11.06 -17.10 13.76
CA PRO A 85 -11.94 -16.13 13.13
C PRO A 85 -11.56 -14.71 13.57
N GLY A 86 -11.62 -13.76 12.64
CA GLY A 86 -11.27 -12.39 12.94
C GLY A 86 -11.77 -11.39 11.92
N ILE A 87 -11.67 -10.13 12.31
CA ILE A 87 -11.93 -8.97 11.48
C ILE A 87 -10.73 -8.02 11.57
N LYS A 88 -10.29 -7.49 10.43
CA LYS A 88 -9.20 -6.53 10.32
C LYS A 88 -9.69 -5.29 9.60
N LEU A 89 -9.29 -4.13 10.10
CA LEU A 89 -9.50 -2.83 9.49
C LEU A 89 -8.14 -2.20 9.19
N ASP A 90 -7.87 -1.91 7.93
CA ASP A 90 -6.68 -1.17 7.49
C ASP A 90 -7.10 0.20 6.97
N LEU A 91 -6.47 1.24 7.47
CA LEU A 91 -6.74 2.62 7.11
C LEU A 91 -5.46 3.32 6.66
N GLY A 92 -5.55 4.15 5.65
CA GLY A 92 -4.45 4.96 5.15
C GLY A 92 -4.92 6.31 4.63
N TYR A 93 -4.09 7.31 4.86
CA TYR A 93 -4.23 8.63 4.28
C TYR A 93 -2.88 9.10 3.79
N THR A 94 -2.75 9.32 2.49
CA THR A 94 -1.52 9.79 1.85
C THR A 94 -1.79 11.14 1.19
N ARG A 95 -0.92 12.11 1.47
CA ARG A 95 -0.92 13.41 0.81
C ARG A 95 0.36 13.55 -0.01
N LEU A 96 0.22 13.71 -1.31
CA LEU A 96 1.29 13.96 -2.25
C LEU A 96 1.27 15.45 -2.65
N LYS A 97 2.46 16.08 -2.69
CA LYS A 97 2.59 17.46 -3.15
C LYS A 97 2.43 17.56 -4.67
N SER A 98 2.05 18.74 -5.15
CA SER A 98 2.11 19.07 -6.58
C SER A 98 3.55 19.11 -7.07
N PHE A 99 3.77 18.83 -8.35
CA PHE A 99 5.07 18.98 -8.99
C PHE A 99 4.94 19.26 -10.48
N SER A 100 6.02 19.80 -11.07
CA SER A 100 6.13 20.03 -12.50
C SER A 100 7.23 19.14 -13.08
N GLU A 101 6.95 18.54 -14.23
CA GLU A 101 7.99 17.91 -15.01
C GLU A 101 8.95 18.94 -15.63
N LYS A 102 10.22 18.57 -15.73
CA LYS A 102 11.27 19.35 -16.40
C LYS A 102 11.82 18.53 -17.56
N SER A 103 11.97 19.18 -18.72
CA SER A 103 12.62 18.58 -19.86
C SER A 103 14.13 18.45 -19.63
N THR A 104 14.72 17.35 -20.04
CA THR A 104 16.17 17.19 -20.08
C THR A 104 16.80 17.80 -21.35
N ALA A 105 15.98 18.07 -22.38
CA ALA A 105 16.40 18.78 -23.58
C ALA A 105 16.25 20.31 -23.39
N ALA A 106 17.22 21.07 -23.81
CA ALA A 106 17.17 22.50 -23.72
C ALA A 106 15.96 23.04 -24.51
N ASN A 107 15.09 23.80 -23.83
CA ASN A 107 13.95 24.56 -24.38
C ASN A 107 12.72 23.82 -24.88
N SER A 108 12.44 22.59 -24.50
CA SER A 108 11.20 21.92 -24.90
C SER A 108 10.32 21.56 -23.68
N LEU A 109 9.43 22.48 -23.31
CA LEU A 109 8.36 22.25 -22.34
C LEU A 109 7.06 21.72 -23.02
N ALA A 110 7.12 21.39 -24.32
CA ALA A 110 5.94 21.10 -25.11
C ALA A 110 5.10 19.92 -24.55
N ASP A 111 5.76 18.94 -23.93
CA ASP A 111 5.14 17.74 -23.39
C ASP A 111 5.16 17.67 -21.86
N ALA A 112 5.67 18.73 -21.19
CA ALA A 112 5.82 18.72 -19.74
C ALA A 112 4.46 18.92 -19.07
N LEU A 113 4.22 18.11 -18.04
CA LEU A 113 2.99 18.12 -17.25
C LEU A 113 3.24 18.77 -15.89
N PHE A 114 2.20 19.45 -15.41
CA PHE A 114 2.04 19.79 -14.02
C PHE A 114 1.04 18.81 -13.39
N TYR A 115 1.39 18.27 -12.24
CA TYR A 115 0.53 17.42 -11.44
C TYR A 115 0.10 18.19 -10.19
N GLU A 116 -1.20 18.24 -9.95
CA GLU A 116 -1.76 18.82 -8.73
C GLU A 116 -1.43 17.97 -7.50
N ALA A 117 -1.59 18.59 -6.32
CA ALA A 117 -1.49 17.88 -5.06
C ALA A 117 -2.62 16.85 -4.95
N GLN A 118 -2.29 15.64 -4.52
CA GLN A 118 -3.22 14.51 -4.46
C GLN A 118 -3.40 14.02 -3.03
N ASN A 119 -4.64 13.73 -2.66
CA ASN A 119 -4.97 13.08 -1.39
C ASN A 119 -5.57 11.70 -1.68
N ILE A 120 -4.92 10.66 -1.16
CA ILE A 120 -5.32 9.27 -1.33
C ILE A 120 -5.82 8.75 0.01
N LYS A 121 -7.04 8.22 0.04
CA LYS A 121 -7.64 7.58 1.22
C LYS A 121 -7.85 6.11 0.93
N SER A 122 -7.40 5.26 1.83
CA SER A 122 -7.63 3.81 1.76
C SER A 122 -8.32 3.33 3.02
N ALA A 123 -9.29 2.44 2.85
CA ALA A 123 -9.99 1.77 3.93
C ALA A 123 -10.37 0.36 3.49
N LEU A 124 -9.73 -0.65 4.09
CA LEU A 124 -9.98 -2.05 3.79
C LEU A 124 -10.54 -2.74 5.03
N VAL A 125 -11.61 -3.50 4.86
CA VAL A 125 -12.16 -4.38 5.89
C VAL A 125 -11.96 -5.81 5.43
N THR A 126 -11.29 -6.61 6.26
CA THR A 126 -11.09 -8.04 6.03
C THR A 126 -11.83 -8.82 7.10
N ILE A 127 -12.67 -9.76 6.69
CA ILE A 127 -13.31 -10.74 7.58
C ILE A 127 -12.80 -12.11 7.16
N GLY A 128 -12.28 -12.88 8.10
CA GLY A 128 -11.67 -14.16 7.74
C GLY A 128 -11.58 -15.16 8.87
N ILE A 129 -11.16 -16.35 8.48
CA ILE A 129 -10.85 -17.45 9.37
C ILE A 129 -9.54 -18.08 8.95
N LEU A 130 -8.62 -18.24 9.91
CA LEU A 130 -7.42 -19.04 9.76
C LEU A 130 -7.63 -20.39 10.43
N LEU A 131 -7.17 -21.44 9.80
CA LEU A 131 -7.19 -22.80 10.28
C LEU A 131 -5.77 -23.31 10.37
N ASP A 132 -5.37 -23.80 11.53
CA ASP A 132 -4.11 -24.46 11.77
C ASP A 132 -4.40 -25.85 12.36
N LYS A 133 -3.86 -26.89 11.73
CA LYS A 133 -3.95 -28.27 12.21
C LYS A 133 -2.56 -28.87 12.25
N THR A 134 -2.22 -29.47 13.37
CA THR A 134 -0.95 -30.21 13.55
C THR A 134 -1.26 -31.68 13.71
N ASP A 135 -0.80 -32.49 12.77
CA ASP A 135 -0.83 -33.95 12.87
C ASP A 135 0.55 -34.46 13.29
N THR A 136 0.62 -35.32 14.28
CA THR A 136 1.86 -35.95 14.73
C THR A 136 1.78 -37.46 14.42
N ASP A 137 2.57 -37.92 13.47
CA ASP A 137 2.73 -39.36 13.25
C ASP A 137 3.79 -39.90 14.22
N ARG A 138 3.31 -40.64 15.21
CA ARG A 138 4.19 -41.22 16.24
C ARG A 138 5.02 -42.41 15.74
N GLN A 139 4.71 -42.95 14.57
CA GLN A 139 5.45 -44.11 14.01
C GLN A 139 6.65 -43.63 13.17
N GLU A 140 6.56 -42.47 12.52
CA GLU A 140 7.62 -41.92 11.67
C GLU A 140 8.33 -40.73 12.27
N ASP A 141 7.96 -40.28 13.49
CA ASP A 141 8.50 -39.10 14.16
C ASP A 141 8.33 -37.81 13.31
N GLU A 142 7.28 -37.79 12.46
CA GLU A 142 6.96 -36.66 11.59
C GLU A 142 5.90 -35.76 12.19
N ILE A 143 6.06 -34.44 12.01
CA ILE A 143 5.07 -33.41 12.35
C ILE A 143 4.61 -32.76 11.06
N ILE A 144 3.33 -32.90 10.73
CA ILE A 144 2.72 -32.28 9.57
C ILE A 144 1.84 -31.13 10.01
N ASN A 145 2.11 -29.92 9.54
CA ASN A 145 1.33 -28.74 9.82
C ASN A 145 0.49 -28.35 8.59
N HIS A 146 -0.81 -28.33 8.75
CA HIS A 146 -1.77 -27.88 7.73
C HIS A 146 -2.23 -26.47 8.06
N HIS A 147 -2.15 -25.59 7.08
CA HIS A 147 -2.62 -24.20 7.20
C HIS A 147 -3.68 -23.93 6.15
N GLY A 148 -4.79 -23.37 6.57
CA GLY A 148 -5.87 -22.93 5.69
C GLY A 148 -6.27 -21.50 6.00
N ARG A 149 -6.65 -20.74 4.97
CA ARG A 149 -7.07 -19.33 5.11
C ARG A 149 -8.25 -19.09 4.18
N LEU A 150 -9.31 -18.52 4.72
CA LEU A 150 -10.44 -18.01 3.96
C LEU A 150 -10.72 -16.59 4.41
N GLU A 151 -10.73 -15.65 3.46
CA GLU A 151 -10.94 -14.23 3.73
C GLU A 151 -11.86 -13.61 2.70
N TYR A 152 -12.66 -12.67 3.16
CA TYR A 152 -13.38 -11.71 2.32
C TYR A 152 -12.85 -10.31 2.62
N ILE A 153 -12.45 -9.60 1.57
CA ILE A 153 -11.89 -8.26 1.66
C ILE A 153 -12.87 -7.31 0.98
N ALA A 154 -13.34 -6.32 1.72
CA ALA A 154 -14.14 -5.22 1.20
C ALA A 154 -13.26 -3.97 1.13
N ASP A 155 -13.13 -3.38 -0.06
CA ASP A 155 -12.48 -2.09 -0.27
C ASP A 155 -13.54 -0.99 -0.13
N LEU A 156 -13.37 -0.17 0.91
CA LEU A 156 -14.21 0.98 1.22
C LEU A 156 -13.48 2.30 0.92
N SER A 157 -12.35 2.23 0.21
CA SER A 157 -11.56 3.39 -0.17
C SER A 157 -12.37 4.33 -1.05
N SER A 158 -12.15 5.64 -0.90
CA SER A 158 -12.67 6.61 -1.86
C SER A 158 -11.77 6.68 -3.09
N SER A 159 -12.35 6.91 -4.27
CA SER A 159 -11.58 7.25 -5.46
C SER A 159 -10.68 8.45 -5.16
N SER A 160 -9.48 8.43 -5.70
CA SER A 160 -8.58 9.56 -5.65
C SER A 160 -8.24 9.97 -7.08
N ASP A 161 -8.69 11.18 -7.45
CA ASP A 161 -8.44 11.71 -8.78
C ASP A 161 -7.02 12.30 -8.83
N ALA A 162 -6.32 12.03 -9.93
CA ALA A 162 -5.03 12.63 -10.23
C ALA A 162 -5.25 13.70 -11.32
N GLU A 163 -5.24 14.97 -10.93
CA GLU A 163 -5.40 16.09 -11.86
C GLU A 163 -4.05 16.50 -12.42
N PHE A 164 -3.97 16.68 -13.74
CA PHE A 164 -2.78 17.15 -14.40
C PHE A 164 -3.10 17.96 -15.66
N TYR A 165 -2.20 18.83 -16.07
CA TYR A 165 -2.32 19.63 -17.30
C TYR A 165 -0.96 19.92 -17.93
N TYR A 166 -0.95 20.21 -19.24
CA TYR A 166 0.27 20.61 -19.93
C TYR A 166 0.72 22.01 -19.51
N LEU A 167 2.02 22.17 -19.24
CA LEU A 167 2.57 23.46 -18.82
C LEU A 167 2.43 24.57 -19.88
N ASN A 168 2.35 24.19 -21.14
CA ASN A 168 2.17 25.13 -22.26
C ASN A 168 0.69 25.40 -22.60
N SER A 169 -0.27 24.71 -21.98
CA SER A 169 -1.70 24.84 -22.23
C SER A 169 -2.49 24.68 -20.94
N GLN A 170 -2.48 25.71 -20.10
CA GLN A 170 -3.19 25.72 -18.79
C GLN A 170 -4.73 25.67 -18.91
N SER A 171 -5.29 25.60 -20.10
CA SER A 171 -6.74 25.64 -20.31
C SER A 171 -7.45 24.28 -20.29
N THR A 172 -6.72 23.18 -20.25
CA THR A 172 -7.32 21.82 -20.27
C THR A 172 -6.78 21.01 -19.10
N VAL A 173 -7.65 20.75 -18.13
CA VAL A 173 -7.39 19.84 -17.00
C VAL A 173 -7.81 18.44 -17.41
N TYR A 174 -6.96 17.46 -17.19
CA TYR A 174 -7.24 16.04 -17.40
C TYR A 174 -7.35 15.36 -16.03
N ASN A 175 -8.37 14.51 -15.87
CA ASN A 175 -8.63 13.70 -14.65
C ASN A 175 -8.37 12.24 -14.93
#